data_c1d2767026bd07cf7d3fcabf7a4d1775
#
_entry.id   c1d2767026bd07cf7d3fcabf7a4d1775
#
_cell.length_a   1.000
_cell.length_b   1.000
_cell.length_c   1.000
_cell.angle_alpha   90.00
_cell.angle_beta   90.00
_cell.angle_gamma   90.00
#
_symmetry.space_group_name_H-M   'P 1'
#
loop_
_entity.id
_entity.type
_entity.pdbx_description
1 polymer ?
#
loop_
_entity_poly.entity_id
_entity_poly.type
_entity_poly.pdbx_seq_one_letter_code
_entity_poly.pdbx_strand_id
1 'polypeptide(L)'
;MKKLTMLEMDRISTQEFKSSQKMPLVIVLDNIRSLNNIGSVFRTSDAFRVESIYLCGISATPPSLEIHKTALGAEDSVDWQYFADTHEAVRTLQQRDYQVMAIEQCQGSTMLTDWKPDFHTTSPKGYAIVMGNEVKGVQQSVVDQCDGCLEIPQYGTKHSLNVAVTTGLVIWEFAKEYFGNPLPNCPSAKASSSRGGLSTLLIAARTPRGGESKKD
;
A
#
# COMPACT_ATOMS: atom_id res chain seq x y z
N MET A 1 27.08 -6.17 -12.12
CA MET A 1 26.21 -5.23 -11.37
C MET A 1 26.93 -4.79 -10.09
N LYS A 2 26.91 -3.49 -9.73
CA LYS A 2 27.52 -2.94 -8.50
C LYS A 2 26.38 -2.58 -7.53
N LYS A 3 26.54 -2.91 -6.24
CA LYS A 3 25.60 -2.49 -5.19
C LYS A 3 25.67 -0.99 -5.00
N LEU A 4 24.53 -0.32 -4.80
CA LEU A 4 24.47 1.07 -4.40
C LEU A 4 24.88 1.21 -2.92
N THR A 5 25.62 2.24 -2.60
CA THR A 5 25.90 2.64 -1.22
C THR A 5 24.69 3.37 -0.63
N MET A 6 24.66 3.54 0.70
CA MET A 6 23.56 4.27 1.36
C MET A 6 23.43 5.72 0.85
N LEU A 7 24.56 6.38 0.56
CA LEU A 7 24.56 7.75 -0.01
C LEU A 7 24.00 7.79 -1.44
N GLU A 8 24.29 6.76 -2.26
CA GLU A 8 23.77 6.67 -3.62
C GLU A 8 22.26 6.33 -3.68
N MET A 9 21.66 5.85 -2.59
CA MET A 9 20.25 5.53 -2.50
C MET A 9 19.36 6.76 -2.30
N ASP A 10 19.91 7.92 -1.91
CA ASP A 10 19.24 9.22 -1.79
C ASP A 10 17.89 9.11 -1.04
N ARG A 11 17.92 8.59 0.19
CA ARG A 11 16.73 8.42 1.01
C ARG A 11 16.29 9.75 1.60
N ILE A 12 14.99 10.02 1.54
CA ILE A 12 14.40 11.22 2.12
C ILE A 12 14.48 11.19 3.65
N SER A 13 14.54 12.35 4.27
CA SER A 13 14.46 12.50 5.73
C SER A 13 13.06 12.23 6.26
N THR A 14 12.92 11.98 7.57
CA THR A 14 11.61 11.83 8.23
C THR A 14 10.70 13.05 8.00
N GLN A 15 11.27 14.26 8.01
CA GLN A 15 10.51 15.49 7.78
C GLN A 15 10.00 15.60 6.34
N GLU A 16 10.83 15.27 5.36
CA GLU A 16 10.44 15.19 3.96
C GLU A 16 9.41 14.08 3.73
N PHE A 17 9.56 12.94 4.41
CA PHE A 17 8.57 11.88 4.38
C PHE A 17 7.21 12.40 4.85
N LYS A 18 7.13 13.09 6.00
CA LYS A 18 5.88 13.63 6.56
C LYS A 18 5.19 14.61 5.61
N SER A 19 5.93 15.44 4.91
CA SER A 19 5.41 16.41 3.94
C SER A 19 5.18 15.84 2.54
N SER A 20 5.68 14.64 2.24
CA SER A 20 5.54 14.03 0.92
C SER A 20 4.12 13.51 0.67
N GLN A 21 3.74 13.41 -0.60
CA GLN A 21 2.51 12.71 -0.98
C GLN A 21 2.58 11.24 -0.56
N LYS A 22 1.53 10.76 0.11
CA LYS A 22 1.38 9.38 0.53
C LYS A 22 0.55 8.59 -0.48
N MET A 23 0.81 7.29 -0.53
CA MET A 23 -0.14 6.36 -1.13
C MET A 23 -1.38 6.30 -0.23
N PRO A 24 -2.60 6.57 -0.74
CA PRO A 24 -3.83 6.61 0.07
C PRO A 24 -4.26 5.19 0.47
N LEU A 25 -3.44 4.56 1.29
CA LEU A 25 -3.62 3.24 1.87
C LEU A 25 -3.42 3.32 3.37
N VAL A 26 -4.38 2.79 4.14
CA VAL A 26 -4.30 2.64 5.60
C VAL A 26 -4.18 1.16 5.94
N ILE A 27 -3.23 0.83 6.83
CA ILE A 27 -3.07 -0.53 7.36
C ILE A 27 -3.75 -0.60 8.72
N VAL A 28 -4.75 -1.45 8.87
CA VAL A 28 -5.44 -1.70 10.13
C VAL A 28 -4.93 -3.02 10.72
N LEU A 29 -4.31 -2.96 11.89
CA LEU A 29 -3.75 -4.11 12.60
C LEU A 29 -4.72 -4.57 13.69
N ASP A 30 -5.53 -5.60 13.38
CA ASP A 30 -6.57 -6.13 14.28
C ASP A 30 -5.98 -7.09 15.29
N ASN A 31 -5.77 -6.62 16.53
CA ASN A 31 -5.31 -7.44 17.65
C ASN A 31 -3.98 -8.18 17.39
N ILE A 32 -3.00 -7.52 16.78
CA ILE A 32 -1.68 -8.10 16.50
C ILE A 32 -0.87 -8.25 17.79
N ARG A 33 -0.40 -9.47 18.07
CA ARG A 33 0.31 -9.82 19.30
C ARG A 33 1.80 -9.55 19.24
N SER A 34 2.40 -9.76 18.11
CA SER A 34 3.85 -9.67 17.92
C SER A 34 4.30 -8.23 17.66
N LEU A 35 5.02 -7.64 18.61
CA LEU A 35 5.61 -6.32 18.48
C LEU A 35 6.60 -6.25 17.31
N ASN A 36 7.30 -7.35 17.04
CA ASN A 36 8.22 -7.45 15.90
C ASN A 36 7.47 -7.41 14.55
N ASN A 37 6.28 -8.01 14.48
CA ASN A 37 5.43 -7.90 13.28
C ASN A 37 4.96 -6.47 13.10
N ILE A 38 4.51 -5.80 14.18
CA ILE A 38 4.10 -4.38 14.15
C ILE A 38 5.24 -3.50 13.62
N GLY A 39 6.44 -3.64 14.19
CA GLY A 39 7.62 -2.88 13.71
C GLY A 39 7.98 -3.16 12.25
N SER A 40 7.87 -4.41 11.81
CA SER A 40 8.11 -4.79 10.41
C SER A 40 7.07 -4.17 9.47
N VAL A 41 5.81 -4.04 9.91
CA VAL A 41 4.75 -3.35 9.16
C VAL A 41 5.07 -1.86 9.05
N PHE A 42 5.50 -1.20 10.13
CA PHE A 42 5.95 0.21 10.08
C PHE A 42 7.04 0.39 9.03
N ARG A 43 8.08 -0.46 9.07
CA ARG A 43 9.20 -0.39 8.14
C ARG A 43 8.79 -0.57 6.67
N THR A 44 7.88 -1.49 6.40
CA THR A 44 7.35 -1.71 5.06
C THR A 44 6.47 -0.54 4.62
N SER A 45 5.64 -0.03 5.52
CA SER A 45 4.77 1.13 5.28
C SER A 45 5.57 2.40 4.95
N ASP A 46 6.70 2.63 5.65
CA ASP A 46 7.65 3.70 5.32
C ASP A 46 8.20 3.56 3.91
N ALA A 47 8.66 2.35 3.55
CA ALA A 47 9.28 2.09 2.26
C ALA A 47 8.36 2.40 1.07
N PHE A 48 7.05 2.27 1.23
CA PHE A 48 6.03 2.50 0.20
C PHE A 48 5.16 3.74 0.43
N ARG A 49 5.54 4.62 1.38
CA ARG A 49 4.80 5.85 1.71
C ARG A 49 3.32 5.57 1.97
N VAL A 50 3.01 4.52 2.72
CA VAL A 50 1.66 4.25 3.20
C VAL A 50 1.17 5.44 4.03
N GLU A 51 -0.11 5.80 3.91
CA GLU A 51 -0.68 6.98 4.56
C GLU A 51 -0.60 6.89 6.08
N SER A 52 -1.09 5.78 6.66
CA SER A 52 -1.07 5.58 8.10
C SER A 52 -1.29 4.13 8.50
N ILE A 53 -1.03 3.85 9.81
CA ILE A 53 -1.30 2.55 10.43
C ILE A 53 -2.28 2.76 11.58
N TYR A 54 -3.37 1.99 11.62
CA TYR A 54 -4.32 1.94 12.71
C TYR A 54 -4.04 0.70 13.56
N LEU A 55 -3.69 0.92 14.82
CA LEU A 55 -3.36 -0.12 15.80
C LEU A 55 -4.59 -0.38 16.66
N CYS A 56 -5.16 -1.60 16.58
CA CYS A 56 -6.46 -1.89 17.18
C CYS A 56 -6.35 -2.93 18.31
N GLY A 57 -7.15 -2.74 19.35
CA GLY A 57 -7.31 -3.68 20.45
C GLY A 57 -6.01 -3.91 21.22
N ILE A 58 -5.52 -5.15 21.23
CA ILE A 58 -4.29 -5.52 21.95
C ILE A 58 -3.00 -5.19 21.19
N SER A 59 -3.09 -4.65 19.97
CA SER A 59 -1.92 -4.23 19.21
C SER A 59 -1.15 -3.15 19.96
N ALA A 60 0.12 -3.40 20.25
CA ALA A 60 0.96 -2.45 20.96
C ALA A 60 1.24 -1.21 20.12
N THR A 61 1.47 -0.08 20.80
CA THR A 61 1.74 1.22 20.16
C THR A 61 3.18 1.66 20.42
N PRO A 62 3.77 2.48 19.52
CA PRO A 62 4.96 3.25 19.87
C PRO A 62 4.67 4.23 21.05
N PRO A 63 5.70 4.60 21.86
CA PRO A 63 7.06 4.11 21.80
C PRO A 63 7.24 2.72 22.42
N SER A 64 7.97 1.84 21.78
CA SER A 64 8.29 0.52 22.27
C SER A 64 9.65 0.06 21.73
N LEU A 65 10.56 -0.38 22.61
CA LEU A 65 11.88 -0.90 22.20
C LEU A 65 11.77 -2.12 21.28
N GLU A 66 10.77 -2.98 21.50
CA GLU A 66 10.56 -4.17 20.67
C GLU A 66 10.04 -3.81 19.28
N ILE A 67 9.15 -2.83 19.16
CA ILE A 67 8.71 -2.29 17.86
C ILE A 67 9.90 -1.64 17.14
N HIS A 68 10.66 -0.81 17.85
CA HIS A 68 11.83 -0.10 17.30
C HIS A 68 12.87 -1.03 16.68
N LYS A 69 13.12 -2.21 17.29
CA LYS A 69 14.09 -3.20 16.78
C LYS A 69 13.86 -3.61 15.32
N THR A 70 12.62 -3.65 14.88
CA THR A 70 12.25 -4.05 13.50
C THR A 70 11.80 -2.88 12.64
N ALA A 71 11.21 -1.84 13.25
CA ALA A 71 10.79 -0.63 12.57
C ALA A 71 11.99 0.26 12.17
N LEU A 72 13.08 0.27 12.96
CA LEU A 72 14.30 1.04 12.73
C LEU A 72 14.06 2.54 12.52
N GLY A 73 13.12 3.13 13.27
CA GLY A 73 12.75 4.54 13.17
C GLY A 73 11.58 4.84 12.23
N ALA A 74 11.05 3.84 11.52
CA ALA A 74 9.89 4.03 10.65
C ALA A 74 8.61 4.40 11.43
N GLU A 75 8.54 4.08 12.71
CA GLU A 75 7.47 4.49 13.61
C GLU A 75 7.43 6.00 13.88
N ASP A 76 8.51 6.71 13.57
CA ASP A 76 8.59 8.17 13.67
C ASP A 76 8.18 8.87 12.36
N SER A 77 8.26 8.17 11.23
CA SER A 77 7.93 8.69 9.90
C SER A 77 6.49 8.41 9.50
N VAL A 78 6.01 7.16 9.68
CA VAL A 78 4.65 6.76 9.32
C VAL A 78 3.67 7.21 10.41
N ASP A 79 2.62 7.91 10.01
CA ASP A 79 1.56 8.31 10.94
C ASP A 79 0.78 7.08 11.42
N TRP A 80 0.36 7.10 12.67
CA TRP A 80 -0.41 6.02 13.26
C TRP A 80 -1.45 6.52 14.25
N GLN A 81 -2.48 5.71 14.47
CA GLN A 81 -3.53 5.98 15.43
C GLN A 81 -3.92 4.68 16.14
N TYR A 82 -4.28 4.79 17.43
CA TYR A 82 -4.80 3.68 18.23
C TYR A 82 -6.32 3.72 18.31
N PHE A 83 -6.96 2.56 18.19
CA PHE A 83 -8.38 2.32 18.42
C PHE A 83 -8.55 1.16 19.40
N ALA A 84 -9.39 1.35 20.42
CA ALA A 84 -9.70 0.25 21.35
C ALA A 84 -10.50 -0.88 20.69
N ASP A 85 -11.25 -0.55 19.64
CA ASP A 85 -12.11 -1.47 18.89
C ASP A 85 -11.87 -1.33 17.38
N THR A 86 -11.57 -2.44 16.71
CA THR A 86 -11.35 -2.50 15.26
C THR A 86 -12.58 -2.06 14.47
N HIS A 87 -13.79 -2.31 14.99
CA HIS A 87 -15.03 -1.86 14.37
C HIS A 87 -15.12 -0.32 14.27
N GLU A 88 -14.59 0.38 15.26
CA GLU A 88 -14.54 1.84 15.24
C GLU A 88 -13.56 2.35 14.17
N ALA A 89 -12.40 1.70 14.05
CA ALA A 89 -11.41 2.02 13.02
C ALA A 89 -12.00 1.85 11.61
N VAL A 90 -12.68 0.72 11.38
CA VAL A 90 -13.35 0.43 10.09
C VAL A 90 -14.40 1.48 9.77
N ARG A 91 -15.31 1.78 10.72
CA ARG A 91 -16.35 2.82 10.52
C ARG A 91 -15.75 4.19 10.21
N THR A 92 -14.68 4.56 10.94
CA THR A 92 -14.00 5.84 10.74
C THR A 92 -13.43 5.95 9.32
N LEU A 93 -12.86 4.87 8.79
CA LEU A 93 -12.33 4.82 7.43
C LEU A 93 -13.43 4.89 6.38
N GLN A 94 -14.52 4.13 6.55
CA GLN A 94 -15.67 4.17 5.65
C GLN A 94 -16.32 5.56 5.62
N GLN A 95 -16.44 6.24 6.77
CA GLN A 95 -16.93 7.63 6.84
C GLN A 95 -16.01 8.65 6.14
N ARG A 96 -14.72 8.31 5.98
CA ARG A 96 -13.75 9.10 5.23
C ARG A 96 -13.69 8.73 3.74
N ASP A 97 -14.62 7.91 3.26
CA ASP A 97 -14.68 7.41 1.89
C ASP A 97 -13.48 6.51 1.51
N TYR A 98 -13.04 5.66 2.47
CA TYR A 98 -12.08 4.60 2.21
C TYR A 98 -12.81 3.28 1.98
N GLN A 99 -12.40 2.55 0.94
CA GLN A 99 -12.84 1.17 0.76
C GLN A 99 -12.02 0.26 1.67
N VAL A 100 -12.69 -0.40 2.61
CA VAL A 100 -12.06 -1.23 3.64
C VAL A 100 -12.14 -2.69 3.25
N MET A 101 -10.99 -3.35 3.07
CA MET A 101 -10.89 -4.75 2.67
C MET A 101 -10.26 -5.58 3.78
N ALA A 102 -10.88 -6.69 4.17
CA ALA A 102 -10.24 -7.66 5.03
C ALA A 102 -9.24 -8.50 4.21
N ILE A 103 -8.10 -8.85 4.82
CA ILE A 103 -7.14 -9.79 4.22
C ILE A 103 -7.29 -11.12 4.96
N GLU A 104 -8.10 -12.02 4.38
CA GLU A 104 -8.47 -13.27 5.04
C GLU A 104 -8.94 -14.33 4.02
N GLN A 105 -8.97 -15.59 4.43
CA GLN A 105 -9.55 -16.69 3.65
C GLN A 105 -11.03 -16.81 3.97
N CYS A 106 -11.87 -16.20 3.13
CA CYS A 106 -13.32 -16.15 3.34
C CYS A 106 -14.08 -16.82 2.20
N GLN A 107 -15.25 -17.33 2.51
CA GLN A 107 -16.17 -17.75 1.45
C GLN A 107 -16.64 -16.52 0.66
N GLY A 108 -16.36 -16.49 -0.64
CA GLY A 108 -16.68 -15.36 -1.50
C GLY A 108 -15.60 -14.26 -1.54
N SER A 109 -14.39 -14.52 -1.00
CA SER A 109 -13.24 -13.63 -1.16
C SER A 109 -12.86 -13.46 -2.63
N THR A 110 -12.25 -12.32 -2.94
CA THR A 110 -11.62 -12.08 -4.25
C THR A 110 -10.13 -12.37 -4.13
N MET A 111 -9.57 -13.11 -5.07
CA MET A 111 -8.12 -13.34 -5.09
C MET A 111 -7.36 -12.03 -5.35
N LEU A 112 -6.32 -11.79 -4.58
CA LEU A 112 -5.49 -10.58 -4.72
C LEU A 112 -4.90 -10.46 -6.13
N THR A 113 -4.69 -11.59 -6.82
CA THR A 113 -4.21 -11.63 -8.22
C THR A 113 -5.23 -11.10 -9.23
N ASP A 114 -6.52 -11.18 -8.89
CA ASP A 114 -7.63 -10.84 -9.78
C ASP A 114 -8.25 -9.47 -9.44
N TRP A 115 -7.75 -8.84 -8.37
CA TRP A 115 -8.24 -7.55 -7.88
C TRP A 115 -7.16 -6.47 -8.03
N LYS A 116 -7.61 -5.25 -8.32
CA LYS A 116 -6.74 -4.09 -8.45
C LYS A 116 -7.39 -2.86 -7.84
N PRO A 117 -6.63 -2.06 -7.04
CA PRO A 117 -7.11 -0.78 -6.59
C PRO A 117 -7.16 0.22 -7.76
N ASP A 118 -8.19 1.05 -7.79
CA ASP A 118 -8.29 2.14 -8.74
C ASP A 118 -8.06 3.49 -8.01
N PHE A 119 -6.88 4.04 -8.18
CA PHE A 119 -6.47 5.32 -7.60
C PHE A 119 -6.76 6.53 -8.52
N HIS A 120 -7.40 6.31 -9.67
CA HIS A 120 -7.70 7.35 -10.66
C HIS A 120 -9.13 7.88 -10.54
N THR A 121 -9.97 7.21 -9.77
CA THR A 121 -11.34 7.64 -9.47
C THR A 121 -11.38 8.58 -8.26
N THR A 122 -12.44 9.34 -8.14
CA THR A 122 -12.66 10.27 -7.02
C THR A 122 -13.25 9.59 -5.79
N SER A 123 -13.82 8.41 -5.95
CA SER A 123 -14.36 7.55 -4.89
C SER A 123 -14.11 6.08 -5.25
N PRO A 124 -13.55 5.30 -4.34
CA PRO A 124 -13.16 5.70 -2.99
C PRO A 124 -11.96 6.67 -2.99
N LYS A 125 -11.85 7.48 -1.93
CA LYS A 125 -10.72 8.40 -1.71
C LYS A 125 -9.40 7.66 -1.49
N GLY A 126 -9.48 6.44 -0.98
CA GLY A 126 -8.35 5.57 -0.71
C GLY A 126 -8.82 4.19 -0.25
N TYR A 127 -7.89 3.40 0.17
CA TYR A 127 -8.13 2.02 0.60
C TYR A 127 -7.64 1.78 2.02
N ALA A 128 -8.25 0.83 2.71
CA ALA A 128 -7.74 0.31 3.96
C ALA A 128 -7.73 -1.21 3.91
N ILE A 129 -6.68 -1.82 4.47
CA ILE A 129 -6.57 -3.27 4.58
C ILE A 129 -6.53 -3.67 6.06
N VAL A 130 -7.40 -4.60 6.45
CA VAL A 130 -7.46 -5.13 7.81
C VAL A 130 -6.64 -6.42 7.86
N MET A 131 -5.60 -6.41 8.69
CA MET A 131 -4.71 -7.54 8.94
C MET A 131 -5.06 -8.17 10.27
N GLY A 132 -5.38 -9.45 10.26
CA GLY A 132 -5.87 -10.17 11.42
C GLY A 132 -4.78 -10.69 12.37
N ASN A 133 -5.22 -11.04 13.56
CA ASN A 133 -4.44 -11.70 14.60
C ASN A 133 -3.75 -12.97 14.08
N GLU A 134 -2.50 -13.22 14.53
CA GLU A 134 -1.66 -14.34 14.04
C GLU A 134 -2.26 -15.73 14.30
N VAL A 135 -3.20 -15.85 15.23
CA VAL A 135 -3.82 -17.14 15.60
C VAL A 135 -5.26 -17.25 15.09
N LYS A 136 -6.01 -16.16 15.22
CA LYS A 136 -7.46 -16.15 14.96
C LYS A 136 -7.84 -15.51 13.61
N GLY A 137 -6.90 -14.88 12.92
CA GLY A 137 -7.19 -14.08 11.74
C GLY A 137 -7.99 -12.82 12.07
N VAL A 138 -8.68 -12.26 11.08
CA VAL A 138 -9.62 -11.14 11.26
C VAL A 138 -10.90 -11.67 11.89
N GLN A 139 -11.40 -10.99 12.93
CA GLN A 139 -12.66 -11.40 13.57
C GLN A 139 -13.82 -11.39 12.56
N GLN A 140 -14.69 -12.42 12.59
CA GLN A 140 -15.79 -12.54 11.63
C GLN A 140 -16.65 -11.27 11.59
N SER A 141 -16.99 -10.69 12.74
CA SER A 141 -17.77 -9.46 12.80
C SER A 141 -17.09 -8.24 12.15
N VAL A 142 -15.75 -8.21 12.14
CA VAL A 142 -14.97 -7.19 11.43
C VAL A 142 -14.98 -7.47 9.92
N VAL A 143 -14.83 -8.73 9.51
CA VAL A 143 -14.96 -9.14 8.10
C VAL A 143 -16.34 -8.75 7.55
N ASP A 144 -17.41 -9.02 8.30
CA ASP A 144 -18.80 -8.71 7.92
C ASP A 144 -19.05 -7.20 7.77
N GLN A 145 -18.25 -6.36 8.43
CA GLN A 145 -18.34 -4.91 8.34
C GLN A 145 -17.52 -4.33 7.18
N CYS A 146 -16.48 -5.04 6.72
CA CYS A 146 -15.65 -4.60 5.61
C CYS A 146 -16.43 -4.56 4.29
N ASP A 147 -15.96 -3.75 3.33
CA ASP A 147 -16.57 -3.64 1.99
C ASP A 147 -16.24 -4.84 1.10
N GLY A 148 -15.30 -5.69 1.52
CA GLY A 148 -14.94 -6.93 0.85
C GLY A 148 -13.80 -7.65 1.55
N CYS A 149 -13.44 -8.81 0.99
CA CYS A 149 -12.35 -9.64 1.47
C CYS A 149 -11.42 -10.00 0.32
N LEU A 150 -10.12 -9.81 0.50
CA LEU A 150 -9.08 -10.20 -0.44
C LEU A 150 -8.31 -11.39 0.11
N GLU A 151 -8.01 -12.34 -0.74
CA GLU A 151 -7.28 -13.55 -0.38
C GLU A 151 -5.99 -13.69 -1.19
N ILE A 152 -4.90 -14.07 -0.52
CA ILE A 152 -3.64 -14.42 -1.17
C ILE A 152 -3.65 -15.93 -1.43
N PRO A 153 -3.55 -16.39 -2.70
CA PRO A 153 -3.54 -17.81 -2.99
C PRO A 153 -2.31 -18.49 -2.36
N GLN A 154 -2.55 -19.60 -1.67
CA GLN A 154 -1.53 -20.38 -0.98
C GLN A 154 -1.53 -21.82 -1.49
N TYR A 155 -0.35 -22.35 -1.81
CA TYR A 155 -0.18 -23.70 -2.41
C TYR A 155 0.63 -24.63 -1.51
N GLY A 156 0.95 -24.19 -0.30
CA GLY A 156 1.79 -24.93 0.64
C GLY A 156 0.98 -25.79 1.63
N THR A 157 1.68 -26.29 2.65
CA THR A 157 1.09 -27.11 3.70
C THR A 157 0.60 -26.33 4.91
N LYS A 158 0.90 -25.02 4.99
CA LYS A 158 0.48 -24.15 6.09
C LYS A 158 -0.78 -23.39 5.70
N HIS A 159 -1.60 -23.10 6.71
CA HIS A 159 -2.89 -22.44 6.51
C HIS A 159 -2.82 -20.90 6.50
N SER A 160 -1.66 -20.33 6.83
CA SER A 160 -1.47 -18.89 6.90
C SER A 160 -0.02 -18.49 6.64
N LEU A 161 0.15 -17.23 6.22
CA LEU A 161 1.44 -16.54 6.14
C LEU A 161 1.68 -15.72 7.42
N ASN A 162 2.93 -15.34 7.68
CA ASN A 162 3.24 -14.35 8.70
C ASN A 162 2.58 -13.01 8.35
N VAL A 163 1.93 -12.36 9.33
CA VAL A 163 1.14 -11.13 9.10
C VAL A 163 1.97 -9.98 8.51
N ALA A 164 3.22 -9.79 8.94
CA ALA A 164 4.08 -8.74 8.39
C ALA A 164 4.49 -9.05 6.93
N VAL A 165 4.70 -10.32 6.60
CA VAL A 165 4.96 -10.76 5.22
C VAL A 165 3.73 -10.55 4.36
N THR A 166 2.56 -10.99 4.84
CA THR A 166 1.27 -10.77 4.17
C THR A 166 1.02 -9.29 3.88
N THR A 167 1.21 -8.45 4.90
CA THR A 167 1.09 -6.99 4.76
C THR A 167 2.02 -6.45 3.67
N GLY A 168 3.27 -6.94 3.63
CA GLY A 168 4.24 -6.53 2.60
C GLY A 168 3.81 -6.92 1.19
N LEU A 169 3.27 -8.12 1.00
CA LEU A 169 2.74 -8.58 -0.29
C LEU A 169 1.57 -7.70 -0.75
N VAL A 170 0.63 -7.41 0.14
CA VAL A 170 -0.54 -6.56 -0.17
C VAL A 170 -0.10 -5.13 -0.47
N ILE A 171 0.74 -4.51 0.39
CA ILE A 171 1.28 -3.15 0.14
C ILE A 171 1.97 -3.09 -1.23
N TRP A 172 2.74 -4.12 -1.61
CA TRP A 172 3.41 -4.17 -2.92
C TRP A 172 2.42 -4.16 -4.09
N GLU A 173 1.30 -4.91 -4.00
CA GLU A 173 0.27 -4.91 -5.04
C GLU A 173 -0.35 -3.51 -5.19
N PHE A 174 -0.71 -2.84 -4.07
CA PHE A 174 -1.21 -1.47 -4.09
C PHE A 174 -0.19 -0.47 -4.65
N ALA A 175 1.07 -0.60 -4.26
CA ALA A 175 2.15 0.28 -4.68
C ALA A 175 2.42 0.20 -6.19
N LYS A 176 2.32 -0.99 -6.79
CA LYS A 176 2.46 -1.17 -8.25
C LYS A 176 1.42 -0.36 -9.02
N GLU A 177 0.18 -0.37 -8.55
CA GLU A 177 -0.91 0.36 -9.22
C GLU A 177 -0.81 1.87 -8.95
N TYR A 178 -0.48 2.29 -7.72
CA TYR A 178 -0.40 3.71 -7.36
C TYR A 178 0.77 4.44 -8.00
N PHE A 179 1.96 3.86 -7.94
CA PHE A 179 3.18 4.51 -8.44
C PHE A 179 3.47 4.19 -9.92
N GLY A 180 2.80 3.18 -10.49
CA GLY A 180 3.13 2.65 -11.81
C GLY A 180 4.45 1.87 -11.81
N ASN A 181 4.80 1.34 -12.98
CA ASN A 181 6.06 0.61 -13.16
C ASN A 181 6.89 1.29 -14.26
N PRO A 182 8.05 1.89 -14.00
CA PRO A 182 8.76 2.03 -12.72
C PRO A 182 8.28 3.23 -11.90
N LEU A 183 8.46 3.17 -10.57
CA LEU A 183 8.21 4.29 -9.66
C LEU A 183 9.00 5.53 -10.12
N PRO A 184 8.35 6.66 -10.47
CA PRO A 184 9.04 7.77 -11.17
C PRO A 184 10.15 8.45 -10.36
N ASN A 185 10.20 8.23 -9.03
CA ASN A 185 11.19 8.80 -8.12
C ASN A 185 11.99 7.75 -7.34
N CYS A 186 12.00 6.48 -7.77
CA CYS A 186 12.91 5.50 -7.18
C CYS A 186 14.33 5.73 -7.72
N PRO A 187 15.36 5.92 -6.87
CA PRO A 187 16.74 6.11 -7.31
C PRO A 187 17.25 5.01 -8.23
N SER A 188 16.79 3.77 -8.03
CA SER A 188 17.07 2.64 -8.91
C SER A 188 16.39 2.73 -10.27
N ALA A 189 15.25 3.44 -10.40
CA ALA A 189 14.57 3.65 -11.67
C ALA A 189 15.29 4.69 -12.56
N LYS A 190 15.94 5.69 -11.96
CA LYS A 190 16.78 6.66 -12.70
C LYS A 190 17.97 5.99 -13.41
N ALA A 191 18.47 4.88 -12.85
CA ALA A 191 19.58 4.12 -13.47
C ALA A 191 19.13 3.27 -14.68
N SER A 192 17.85 2.95 -14.83
CA SER A 192 17.31 2.18 -15.96
C SER A 192 16.90 3.06 -17.15
N SER A 193 16.47 4.31 -16.91
CA SER A 193 16.04 5.24 -17.94
C SER A 193 17.20 5.81 -18.78
N SER A 194 18.44 5.74 -18.29
CA SER A 194 19.65 6.16 -19.03
C SER A 194 20.13 5.15 -20.09
N ARG A 195 19.47 3.99 -20.24
CA ARG A 195 19.83 2.95 -21.23
C ARG A 195 18.82 2.77 -22.37
N GLY A 196 17.80 3.60 -22.45
CA GLY A 196 16.74 3.51 -23.46
C GLY A 196 16.49 4.83 -24.17
N GLY A 197 17.54 5.52 -24.58
CA GLY A 197 17.43 6.64 -25.49
C GLY A 197 17.46 6.15 -26.93
N LEU A 198 16.31 5.83 -27.54
CA LEU A 198 16.04 5.91 -28.97
C LEU A 198 14.61 5.39 -29.22
N SER A 199 13.70 6.29 -29.35
CA SER A 199 12.53 6.24 -30.22
C SER A 199 11.36 7.05 -29.66
N THR A 200 11.48 8.36 -29.70
CA THR A 200 10.30 9.23 -29.74
C THR A 200 10.50 10.14 -30.94
N LEU A 201 10.08 9.70 -32.08
CA LEU A 201 10.04 10.53 -33.29
C LEU A 201 8.67 10.41 -33.95
N LEU A 202 7.97 11.53 -33.97
CA LEU A 202 6.98 11.97 -34.95
C LEU A 202 5.65 11.20 -35.05
N ILE A 203 4.65 11.73 -34.34
CA ILE A 203 3.34 11.90 -34.95
C ILE A 203 3.15 13.38 -35.22
N ALA A 204 3.58 13.82 -36.37
CA ALA A 204 3.28 15.15 -36.91
C ALA A 204 1.81 15.19 -37.34
N ALA A 205 1.13 16.22 -36.87
CA ALA A 205 -0.22 16.59 -37.23
C ALA A 205 -0.36 16.70 -38.77
N ARG A 206 -1.24 15.91 -39.36
CA ARG A 206 -1.81 16.20 -40.68
C ARG A 206 -3.08 17.03 -40.48
N THR A 207 -2.99 18.30 -40.72
CA THR A 207 -4.12 19.19 -41.05
C THR A 207 -4.73 18.78 -42.38
N PRO A 208 -6.04 18.67 -42.51
CA PRO A 208 -6.67 18.55 -43.82
C PRO A 208 -6.73 19.95 -44.46
N ARG A 209 -6.13 20.07 -45.63
CA ARG A 209 -6.32 21.25 -46.52
C ARG A 209 -7.74 21.24 -47.07
N GLY A 210 -8.35 22.41 -47.00
CA GLY A 210 -9.61 22.70 -47.60
C GLY A 210 -9.60 22.48 -49.11
N GLY A 211 -10.68 21.91 -49.62
CA GLY A 211 -11.00 21.82 -51.03
C GLY A 211 -12.04 22.87 -51.36
N GLU A 212 -11.67 23.81 -52.22
CA GLU A 212 -12.50 24.84 -52.80
C GLU A 212 -13.63 24.27 -53.66
N SER A 213 -14.76 24.93 -53.52
CA SER A 213 -15.90 24.92 -54.42
C SER A 213 -15.50 25.34 -55.85
N LYS A 214 -15.97 24.64 -56.85
CA LYS A 214 -16.33 25.25 -58.15
C LYS A 214 -17.67 24.75 -58.67
N LYS A 215 -18.48 25.75 -58.96
CA LYS A 215 -19.72 25.72 -59.74
C LYS A 215 -19.53 25.02 -61.08
N ASP A 216 -20.50 24.26 -61.45
CA ASP A 216 -21.41 24.48 -62.56
C ASP A 216 -22.57 23.50 -62.42
#